data_c2a463b09f9ac55b1a672146f870196e
#
_entry.id   c2a463b09f9ac55b1a672146f870196e
#
_cell.length_a   1.000
_cell.length_b   1.000
_cell.length_c   1.000
_cell.angle_alpha   90.00
_cell.angle_beta   90.00
_cell.angle_gamma   90.00
#
_symmetry.space_group_name_H-M   'P 1'
#
loop_
_entity.id
_entity.type
_entity.pdbx_description
1 polymer ?
#
loop_
_entity_poly.entity_id
_entity_poly.type
_entity_poly.pdbx_seq_one_letter_code
_entity_poly.pdbx_strand_id
1 'polypeptide(L)'
;MHWDNLRHFLAVARSGSLSGAGRCLGVNPATVLRHIQQLERELETRLFLREPSGYVRTSAGERLMARAEALEQEALACQETVADETTVAGQVVITATEALANVFVLQQLPALRAAYPALSVELRRTERTLNLSQREADIALRLARPHQLDLRSRRIARLDFGLYASPAWIEQFGSPRESGDLKNCDVIDWADERPDFPAIRWFTQATDIRRVIFRANSPSDRLTAARAGMGVALGPCLMGDADAGLVRLLPELELVGPEVWLLVHRELAELARVRVVLDVLAKSARADMDRFAGRTKLS
;
A
#
# COMPACT_ATOMS: atom_id res chain seq x y z
N MET A 1 -6.03 8.75 33.25
CA MET A 1 -6.60 8.78 31.89
C MET A 1 -7.47 7.53 31.71
N HIS A 2 -8.75 7.69 31.33
CA HIS A 2 -9.69 6.58 31.16
C HIS A 2 -9.88 6.27 29.67
N TRP A 3 -10.01 4.99 29.34
CA TRP A 3 -10.22 4.52 27.98
C TRP A 3 -11.44 5.15 27.30
N ASP A 4 -12.54 5.30 28.01
CA ASP A 4 -13.75 5.94 27.47
C ASP A 4 -13.52 7.38 27.02
N ASN A 5 -12.66 8.15 27.72
CA ASN A 5 -12.32 9.51 27.31
C ASN A 5 -11.59 9.51 25.96
N LEU A 6 -10.69 8.54 25.72
CA LEU A 6 -9.99 8.38 24.43
C LEU A 6 -10.92 7.95 23.32
N ARG A 7 -11.89 7.04 23.57
CA ARG A 7 -12.91 6.67 22.59
C ARG A 7 -13.73 7.88 22.13
N HIS A 8 -14.13 8.73 23.06
CA HIS A 8 -14.85 9.97 22.73
C HIS A 8 -13.98 10.95 21.95
N PHE A 9 -12.68 11.06 22.30
CA PHE A 9 -11.71 11.85 21.55
C PHE A 9 -11.58 11.36 20.10
N LEU A 10 -11.38 10.06 19.88
CA LEU A 10 -11.31 9.46 18.54
C LEU A 10 -12.57 9.73 17.72
N ALA A 11 -13.75 9.57 18.32
CA ALA A 11 -15.03 9.80 17.64
C ALA A 11 -15.19 11.27 17.19
N VAL A 12 -14.80 12.25 18.03
CA VAL A 12 -14.83 13.67 17.66
C VAL A 12 -13.76 13.98 16.59
N ALA A 13 -12.56 13.43 16.74
CA ALA A 13 -11.46 13.64 15.79
C ALA A 13 -11.78 13.14 14.37
N ARG A 14 -12.54 12.05 14.28
CA ARG A 14 -12.98 11.45 13.00
C ARG A 14 -14.20 12.14 12.40
N SER A 15 -15.18 12.52 13.23
CA SER A 15 -16.45 13.10 12.77
C SER A 15 -16.45 14.61 12.63
N GLY A 16 -15.46 15.32 13.18
CA GLY A 16 -15.36 16.78 13.21
C GLY A 16 -16.44 17.46 14.07
N SER A 17 -17.30 16.71 14.77
CA SER A 17 -18.41 17.29 15.54
C SER A 17 -18.85 16.44 16.71
N LEU A 18 -19.35 17.08 17.79
CA LEU A 18 -19.92 16.39 18.94
C LEU A 18 -21.16 15.57 18.58
N SER A 19 -22.00 16.10 17.66
CA SER A 19 -23.21 15.41 17.21
C SER A 19 -22.89 14.18 16.35
N GLY A 20 -21.87 14.26 15.50
CA GLY A 20 -21.35 13.12 14.72
C GLY A 20 -20.78 12.03 15.63
N ALA A 21 -19.93 12.42 16.57
CA ALA A 21 -19.38 11.52 17.58
C ALA A 21 -20.46 10.88 18.45
N GLY A 22 -21.47 11.66 18.88
CA GLY A 22 -22.60 11.15 19.67
C GLY A 22 -23.40 10.08 18.93
N ARG A 23 -23.68 10.28 17.64
CA ARG A 23 -24.34 9.26 16.79
C ARG A 23 -23.50 8.00 16.66
N CYS A 24 -22.18 8.15 16.44
CA CYS A 24 -21.27 7.02 16.31
C CYS A 24 -21.19 6.17 17.58
N LEU A 25 -21.19 6.82 18.74
CA LEU A 25 -21.07 6.16 20.05
C LEU A 25 -22.41 5.80 20.72
N GLY A 26 -23.55 6.19 20.13
CA GLY A 26 -24.88 5.97 20.70
C GLY A 26 -25.14 6.78 21.97
N VAL A 27 -24.53 7.98 22.12
CA VAL A 27 -24.62 8.83 23.31
C VAL A 27 -25.01 10.27 22.97
N ASN A 28 -25.47 11.03 23.97
CA ASN A 28 -25.79 12.44 23.81
C ASN A 28 -24.51 13.27 23.54
N PRO A 29 -24.55 14.29 22.63
CA PRO A 29 -23.42 15.20 22.40
C PRO A 29 -22.88 15.88 23.65
N ALA A 30 -23.71 16.16 24.66
CA ALA A 30 -23.28 16.68 25.95
C ALA A 30 -22.38 15.68 26.74
N THR A 31 -22.66 14.38 26.61
CA THR A 31 -21.83 13.33 27.18
C THR A 31 -20.47 13.30 26.51
N VAL A 32 -20.45 13.39 25.16
CA VAL A 32 -19.18 13.47 24.41
C VAL A 32 -18.33 14.66 24.88
N LEU A 33 -18.97 15.85 24.97
CA LEU A 33 -18.25 17.06 25.41
C LEU A 33 -17.65 16.89 26.81
N ARG A 34 -18.40 16.30 27.75
CA ARG A 34 -17.92 16.05 29.10
C ARG A 34 -16.68 15.15 29.13
N HIS A 35 -16.63 14.08 28.32
CA HIS A 35 -15.47 13.20 28.20
C HIS A 35 -14.27 13.90 27.58
N ILE A 36 -14.48 14.73 26.55
CA ILE A 36 -13.40 15.55 25.96
C ILE A 36 -12.84 16.51 27.01
N GLN A 37 -13.69 17.27 27.68
CA GLN A 37 -13.27 18.21 28.72
C GLN A 37 -12.54 17.51 29.90
N GLN A 38 -12.95 16.29 30.25
CA GLN A 38 -12.27 15.48 31.25
C GLN A 38 -10.87 15.10 30.78
N LEU A 39 -10.72 14.65 29.53
CA LEU A 39 -9.44 14.28 28.95
C LEU A 39 -8.49 15.50 28.85
N GLU A 40 -8.99 16.64 28.41
CA GLU A 40 -8.22 17.89 28.32
C GLU A 40 -7.73 18.36 29.70
N ARG A 41 -8.57 18.22 30.75
CA ARG A 41 -8.16 18.51 32.13
C ARG A 41 -7.09 17.56 32.65
N GLU A 42 -7.24 16.24 32.38
CA GLU A 42 -6.27 15.22 32.80
C GLU A 42 -4.90 15.39 32.12
N LEU A 43 -4.90 15.89 30.87
CA LEU A 43 -3.69 16.14 30.08
C LEU A 43 -3.18 17.59 30.17
N GLU A 44 -3.89 18.45 30.93
CA GLU A 44 -3.58 19.88 31.10
C GLU A 44 -3.37 20.62 29.76
N THR A 45 -4.08 20.18 28.70
CA THR A 45 -3.92 20.74 27.37
C THR A 45 -5.21 20.65 26.56
N ARG A 46 -5.41 21.61 25.64
CA ARG A 46 -6.51 21.57 24.69
C ARG A 46 -6.19 20.65 23.54
N LEU A 47 -7.13 19.74 23.22
CA LEU A 47 -7.02 18.78 22.12
C LEU A 47 -7.77 19.24 20.89
N PHE A 48 -8.81 20.07 21.08
CA PHE A 48 -9.61 20.62 20.00
C PHE A 48 -9.74 22.15 20.10
N LEU A 49 -9.81 22.77 18.92
CA LEU A 49 -10.29 24.14 18.72
C LEU A 49 -11.73 24.07 18.18
N ARG A 50 -12.59 24.95 18.67
CA ARG A 50 -13.96 25.09 18.16
C ARG A 50 -13.94 26.18 17.08
N GLU A 51 -14.25 25.80 15.85
CA GLU A 51 -14.38 26.69 14.71
C GLU A 51 -15.82 26.69 14.17
N PRO A 52 -16.21 27.64 13.30
CA PRO A 52 -17.52 27.62 12.65
C PRO A 52 -17.79 26.33 11.84
N SER A 53 -16.72 25.70 11.34
CA SER A 53 -16.73 24.44 10.61
C SER A 53 -16.85 23.19 11.50
N GLY A 54 -16.65 23.32 12.82
CA GLY A 54 -16.71 22.20 13.78
C GLY A 54 -15.53 22.16 14.75
N TYR A 55 -15.14 20.96 15.12
CA TYR A 55 -14.02 20.71 16.03
C TYR A 55 -12.76 20.34 15.23
N VAL A 56 -11.73 21.17 15.31
CA VAL A 56 -10.43 20.97 14.64
C VAL A 56 -9.39 20.59 15.69
N ARG A 57 -8.56 19.60 15.40
CA ARG A 57 -7.50 19.15 16.32
C ARG A 57 -6.41 20.21 16.49
N THR A 58 -5.94 20.39 17.71
CA THR A 58 -4.71 21.13 18.00
C THR A 58 -3.48 20.30 17.65
N SER A 59 -2.28 20.88 17.70
CA SER A 59 -1.01 20.12 17.58
C SER A 59 -0.89 19.02 18.64
N ALA A 60 -1.44 19.24 19.84
CA ALA A 60 -1.51 18.21 20.89
C ALA A 60 -2.51 17.09 20.52
N GLY A 61 -3.67 17.47 19.95
CA GLY A 61 -4.66 16.54 19.45
C GLY A 61 -4.13 15.67 18.32
N GLU A 62 -3.34 16.23 17.40
CA GLU A 62 -2.69 15.46 16.32
C GLU A 62 -1.69 14.44 16.88
N ARG A 63 -0.86 14.82 17.84
CA ARG A 63 0.07 13.88 18.48
C ARG A 63 -0.64 12.78 19.25
N LEU A 64 -1.76 13.10 19.92
CA LEU A 64 -2.55 12.13 20.66
C LEU A 64 -3.27 11.16 19.73
N MET A 65 -3.69 11.60 18.55
CA MET A 65 -4.46 10.81 17.57
C MET A 65 -3.79 9.48 17.26
N ALA A 66 -2.52 9.51 16.83
CA ALA A 66 -1.77 8.30 16.50
C ALA A 66 -1.66 7.31 17.67
N ARG A 67 -1.48 7.83 18.91
CA ARG A 67 -1.40 7.00 20.10
C ARG A 67 -2.75 6.44 20.55
N ALA A 68 -3.82 7.24 20.41
CA ALA A 68 -5.18 6.83 20.72
C ALA A 68 -5.68 5.75 19.74
N GLU A 69 -5.36 5.87 18.47
CA GLU A 69 -5.66 4.83 17.47
C GLU A 69 -4.93 3.52 17.76
N ALA A 70 -3.66 3.58 18.15
CA ALA A 70 -2.91 2.39 18.53
C ALA A 70 -3.54 1.69 19.75
N LEU A 71 -3.95 2.46 20.78
CA LEU A 71 -4.65 1.91 21.94
C LEU A 71 -6.02 1.32 21.60
N GLU A 72 -6.77 1.91 20.66
CA GLU A 72 -8.04 1.36 20.18
C GLU A 72 -7.82 -0.01 19.53
N GLN A 73 -6.79 -0.14 18.69
CA GLN A 73 -6.43 -1.42 18.07
C GLN A 73 -6.03 -2.48 19.11
N GLU A 74 -5.29 -2.09 20.15
CA GLU A 74 -4.96 -3.01 21.26
C GLU A 74 -6.20 -3.46 22.01
N ALA A 75 -7.13 -2.54 22.31
CA ALA A 75 -8.37 -2.88 23.01
C ALA A 75 -9.24 -3.84 22.17
N LEU A 76 -9.27 -3.64 20.84
CA LEU A 76 -9.94 -4.56 19.92
C LEU A 76 -9.23 -5.92 19.88
N ALA A 77 -7.90 -5.96 19.84
CA ALA A 77 -7.11 -7.18 19.89
C ALA A 77 -7.34 -7.97 21.20
N CYS A 78 -7.47 -7.28 22.34
CA CYS A 78 -7.82 -7.92 23.61
C CYS A 78 -9.21 -8.58 23.56
N GLN A 79 -10.21 -7.93 22.93
CA GLN A 79 -11.54 -8.53 22.77
C GLN A 79 -11.51 -9.77 21.87
N GLU A 80 -10.68 -9.75 20.84
CA GLU A 80 -10.50 -10.88 19.93
C GLU A 80 -9.73 -12.05 20.54
N THR A 81 -8.82 -11.79 21.47
CA THR A 81 -8.07 -12.84 22.20
C THR A 81 -9.01 -13.67 23.11
N VAL A 82 -10.14 -13.10 23.50
CA VAL A 82 -11.17 -13.76 24.33
C VAL A 82 -12.28 -14.37 23.47
N ALA A 83 -12.45 -13.91 22.22
CA ALA A 83 -13.37 -14.50 21.27
C ALA A 83 -12.77 -15.82 20.72
N ASP A 84 -13.64 -16.81 20.55
CA ASP A 84 -13.31 -18.18 20.11
C ASP A 84 -12.28 -18.15 18.94
N GLU A 85 -11.12 -18.82 19.10
CA GLU A 85 -9.99 -18.87 18.13
C GLU A 85 -10.41 -19.36 16.73
N THR A 86 -11.64 -19.82 16.56
CA THR A 86 -12.19 -20.37 15.33
C THR A 86 -12.82 -19.34 14.40
N THR A 87 -13.22 -18.16 14.90
CA THR A 87 -13.91 -17.14 14.09
C THR A 87 -12.94 -16.07 13.58
N VAL A 88 -12.62 -16.14 12.28
CA VAL A 88 -11.82 -15.11 11.60
C VAL A 88 -12.70 -13.90 11.29
N ALA A 89 -12.63 -12.87 12.13
CA ALA A 89 -13.44 -11.65 12.02
C ALA A 89 -12.59 -10.40 12.30
N GLY A 90 -13.15 -9.21 11.99
CA GLY A 90 -12.51 -7.92 12.28
C GLY A 90 -11.80 -7.31 11.08
N GLN A 91 -10.99 -6.27 11.30
CA GLN A 91 -10.28 -5.54 10.26
C GLN A 91 -8.80 -5.94 10.21
N VAL A 92 -8.26 -6.06 8.99
CA VAL A 92 -6.83 -6.16 8.73
C VAL A 92 -6.40 -5.01 7.82
N VAL A 93 -5.44 -4.22 8.28
CA VAL A 93 -4.87 -3.10 7.52
C VAL A 93 -3.62 -3.59 6.79
N ILE A 94 -3.66 -3.54 5.46
CA ILE A 94 -2.52 -3.91 4.60
C ILE A 94 -1.93 -2.65 3.99
N THR A 95 -0.61 -2.52 4.03
CA THR A 95 0.09 -1.47 3.30
C THR A 95 0.99 -2.07 2.23
N ALA A 96 0.95 -1.49 1.03
CA ALA A 96 1.73 -1.97 -0.11
C ALA A 96 2.17 -0.81 -1.02
N THR A 97 3.22 -1.03 -1.82
CA THR A 97 3.53 -0.15 -2.95
C THR A 97 2.42 -0.23 -4.00
N GLU A 98 2.30 0.79 -4.84
CA GLU A 98 1.22 0.87 -5.82
C GLU A 98 1.14 -0.38 -6.71
N ALA A 99 2.26 -0.83 -7.26
CA ALA A 99 2.31 -2.00 -8.12
C ALA A 99 1.77 -3.25 -7.42
N LEU A 100 2.24 -3.53 -6.18
CA LEU A 100 1.82 -4.69 -5.42
C LEU A 100 0.35 -4.60 -4.97
N ALA A 101 -0.10 -3.39 -4.61
CA ALA A 101 -1.49 -3.17 -4.24
C ALA A 101 -2.44 -3.50 -5.40
N ASN A 102 -2.22 -2.89 -6.58
CA ASN A 102 -3.14 -2.95 -7.70
C ASN A 102 -3.22 -4.32 -8.37
N VAL A 103 -2.07 -4.96 -8.60
CA VAL A 103 -2.03 -6.17 -9.43
C VAL A 103 -1.79 -7.47 -8.67
N PHE A 104 -1.55 -7.38 -7.36
CA PHE A 104 -1.39 -8.57 -6.53
C PHE A 104 -2.39 -8.62 -5.36
N VAL A 105 -2.36 -7.64 -4.43
CA VAL A 105 -3.21 -7.70 -3.23
C VAL A 105 -4.70 -7.67 -3.58
N LEU A 106 -5.13 -6.72 -4.42
CA LEU A 106 -6.55 -6.57 -4.79
C LEU A 106 -7.12 -7.83 -5.45
N GLN A 107 -6.33 -8.59 -6.18
CA GLN A 107 -6.77 -9.83 -6.82
C GLN A 107 -7.08 -10.95 -5.82
N GLN A 108 -6.55 -10.89 -4.60
CA GLN A 108 -6.79 -11.89 -3.57
C GLN A 108 -8.06 -11.60 -2.74
N LEU A 109 -8.53 -10.35 -2.73
CA LEU A 109 -9.62 -9.93 -1.86
C LEU A 109 -10.96 -10.63 -2.15
N PRO A 110 -11.37 -10.92 -3.41
CA PRO A 110 -12.61 -11.65 -3.67
C PRO A 110 -12.64 -13.04 -3.03
N ALA A 111 -11.56 -13.82 -3.19
CA ALA A 111 -11.44 -15.15 -2.60
C ALA A 111 -11.38 -15.09 -1.07
N LEU A 112 -10.63 -14.11 -0.52
CA LEU A 112 -10.56 -13.88 0.92
C LEU A 112 -11.94 -13.53 1.49
N ARG A 113 -12.70 -12.64 0.83
CA ARG A 113 -14.06 -12.24 1.21
C ARG A 113 -15.03 -13.42 1.20
N ALA A 114 -14.94 -14.29 0.19
CA ALA A 114 -15.78 -15.49 0.08
C ALA A 114 -15.51 -16.49 1.21
N ALA A 115 -14.22 -16.70 1.55
CA ALA A 115 -13.82 -17.63 2.61
C ALA A 115 -14.07 -17.09 4.03
N TYR A 116 -13.95 -15.76 4.23
CA TYR A 116 -14.05 -15.11 5.54
C TYR A 116 -14.96 -13.87 5.48
N PRO A 117 -16.29 -14.04 5.47
CA PRO A 117 -17.24 -12.94 5.29
C PRO A 117 -17.21 -11.87 6.39
N ALA A 118 -16.79 -12.25 7.61
CA ALA A 118 -16.67 -11.35 8.75
C ALA A 118 -15.35 -10.58 8.80
N LEU A 119 -14.41 -10.87 7.87
CA LEU A 119 -13.14 -10.17 7.75
C LEU A 119 -13.28 -8.95 6.83
N SER A 120 -12.81 -7.79 7.26
CA SER A 120 -12.64 -6.59 6.43
C SER A 120 -11.17 -6.30 6.19
N VAL A 121 -10.84 -5.79 4.99
CA VAL A 121 -9.47 -5.41 4.64
C VAL A 121 -9.44 -3.95 4.25
N GLU A 122 -8.55 -3.20 4.89
CA GLU A 122 -8.20 -1.84 4.50
C GLU A 122 -6.85 -1.86 3.78
N LEU A 123 -6.78 -1.35 2.55
CA LEU A 123 -5.56 -1.28 1.76
C LEU A 123 -5.05 0.15 1.67
N ARG A 124 -3.86 0.40 2.22
CA ARG A 124 -3.16 1.69 2.17
C ARG A 124 -2.00 1.62 1.20
N ARG A 125 -2.02 2.47 0.16
CA ARG A 125 -0.90 2.59 -0.78
C ARG A 125 0.11 3.60 -0.27
N THR A 126 1.37 3.20 -0.19
CA THR A 126 2.46 4.09 0.19
C THR A 126 3.82 3.55 -0.27
N GLU A 127 4.62 4.43 -0.84
CA GLU A 127 6.02 4.16 -1.19
C GLU A 127 6.97 4.41 0.01
N ARG A 128 6.49 5.14 1.02
CA ARG A 128 7.28 5.42 2.22
C ARG A 128 7.44 4.15 3.05
N THR A 129 8.60 3.98 3.65
CA THR A 129 8.84 2.98 4.70
C THR A 129 8.01 3.40 5.92
N LEU A 130 6.77 2.89 6.01
CA LEU A 130 5.95 3.09 7.20
C LEU A 130 6.62 2.40 8.38
N ASN A 131 6.55 3.04 9.52
CA ASN A 131 7.01 2.46 10.77
C ASN A 131 5.92 1.48 11.27
N LEU A 132 6.02 0.20 10.87
CA LEU A 132 5.13 -0.86 11.38
C LEU A 132 5.17 -0.98 12.90
N SER A 133 6.28 -0.55 13.52
CA SER A 133 6.39 -0.46 14.98
C SER A 133 5.44 0.59 15.58
N GLN A 134 4.95 1.55 14.79
CA GLN A 134 3.90 2.49 15.19
C GLN A 134 2.48 1.96 14.91
N ARG A 135 2.35 0.70 14.47
CA ARG A 135 1.07 0.04 14.18
C ARG A 135 0.18 0.77 13.17
N GLU A 136 0.80 1.44 12.20
CA GLU A 136 0.07 2.09 11.10
C GLU A 136 -0.57 1.08 10.13
N ALA A 137 -0.12 -0.18 10.17
CA ALA A 137 -0.69 -1.30 9.43
C ALA A 137 -0.34 -2.64 10.11
N ASP A 138 -1.18 -3.67 9.92
CA ASP A 138 -0.96 -5.03 10.41
C ASP A 138 0.03 -5.79 9.55
N ILE A 139 -0.10 -5.65 8.22
CA ILE A 139 0.70 -6.34 7.21
C ILE A 139 1.29 -5.32 6.23
N ALA A 140 2.55 -5.49 5.85
CA ALA A 140 3.15 -4.69 4.80
C ALA A 140 3.78 -5.56 3.69
N LEU A 141 3.58 -5.14 2.42
CA LEU A 141 4.34 -5.63 1.28
C LEU A 141 5.32 -4.55 0.83
N ARG A 142 6.61 -4.91 0.78
CA ARG A 142 7.69 -3.96 0.47
C ARG A 142 8.69 -4.54 -0.51
N LEU A 143 9.37 -3.64 -1.23
CA LEU A 143 10.41 -3.98 -2.21
C LEU A 143 11.83 -3.99 -1.62
N ALA A 144 11.94 -3.92 -0.30
CA ALA A 144 13.21 -4.00 0.40
C ALA A 144 13.04 -4.80 1.71
N ARG A 145 14.11 -5.48 2.11
CA ARG A 145 14.15 -6.18 3.39
C ARG A 145 14.12 -5.17 4.54
N PRO A 146 13.28 -5.36 5.57
CA PRO A 146 13.26 -4.47 6.73
C PRO A 146 14.53 -4.64 7.56
N HIS A 147 14.96 -3.55 8.18
CA HIS A 147 16.05 -3.56 9.17
C HIS A 147 15.55 -3.69 10.61
N GLN A 148 14.23 -3.64 10.82
CA GLN A 148 13.60 -3.65 12.14
C GLN A 148 13.56 -5.08 12.70
N LEU A 149 13.99 -5.25 13.97
CA LEU A 149 14.13 -6.55 14.63
C LEU A 149 12.81 -7.10 15.21
N ASP A 150 11.81 -6.25 15.37
CA ASP A 150 10.48 -6.55 15.90
C ASP A 150 9.52 -7.09 14.83
N LEU A 151 9.95 -7.11 13.57
CA LEU A 151 9.16 -7.64 12.47
C LEU A 151 9.52 -9.09 12.14
N ARG A 152 8.50 -9.89 11.85
CA ARG A 152 8.66 -11.11 11.06
C ARG A 152 8.63 -10.74 9.59
N SER A 153 9.64 -11.15 8.84
CA SER A 153 9.78 -10.87 7.43
C SER A 153 9.94 -12.16 6.63
N ARG A 154 9.26 -12.23 5.48
CA ARG A 154 9.34 -13.35 4.56
C ARG A 154 9.46 -12.84 3.13
N ARG A 155 10.50 -13.27 2.40
CA ARG A 155 10.56 -13.06 0.96
C ARG A 155 9.51 -13.95 0.28
N ILE A 156 8.64 -13.36 -0.53
CA ILE A 156 7.55 -14.07 -1.20
C ILE A 156 7.69 -14.12 -2.71
N ALA A 157 8.37 -13.15 -3.35
CA ALA A 157 8.60 -13.07 -4.79
C ALA A 157 9.81 -12.18 -5.12
N ARG A 158 10.07 -12.00 -6.42
CA ARG A 158 10.91 -10.94 -7.00
C ARG A 158 10.12 -10.25 -8.08
N LEU A 159 10.03 -8.93 -8.04
CA LEU A 159 9.26 -8.13 -8.99
C LEU A 159 10.16 -7.67 -10.14
N ASP A 160 10.25 -8.47 -11.20
CA ASP A 160 11.06 -8.14 -12.36
C ASP A 160 10.37 -7.12 -13.26
N PHE A 161 11.17 -6.49 -14.14
CA PHE A 161 10.73 -5.42 -15.02
C PHE A 161 10.77 -5.84 -16.49
N GLY A 162 9.99 -5.16 -17.31
CA GLY A 162 9.99 -5.25 -18.78
C GLY A 162 9.92 -3.87 -19.39
N LEU A 163 10.26 -3.81 -20.68
CA LEU A 163 10.06 -2.63 -21.51
C LEU A 163 8.73 -2.76 -22.23
N TYR A 164 7.95 -1.68 -22.25
CA TYR A 164 6.59 -1.70 -22.80
C TYR A 164 6.33 -0.51 -23.72
N ALA A 165 5.65 -0.77 -24.84
CA ALA A 165 5.07 0.24 -25.70
C ALA A 165 3.71 -0.25 -26.24
N SER A 166 2.89 0.66 -26.78
CA SER A 166 1.65 0.27 -27.44
C SER A 166 1.91 -0.31 -28.83
N PRO A 167 1.00 -1.17 -29.37
CA PRO A 167 1.06 -1.62 -30.75
C PRO A 167 1.13 -0.46 -31.75
N ALA A 168 0.36 0.60 -31.55
CA ALA A 168 0.36 1.79 -32.41
C ALA A 168 1.72 2.51 -32.45
N TRP A 169 2.39 2.61 -31.30
CA TRP A 169 3.75 3.17 -31.25
C TRP A 169 4.74 2.29 -32.04
N ILE A 170 4.65 0.97 -31.88
CA ILE A 170 5.50 0.01 -32.62
C ILE A 170 5.26 0.09 -34.12
N GLU A 171 4.02 0.22 -34.54
CA GLU A 171 3.65 0.36 -35.98
C GLU A 171 4.24 1.64 -36.56
N GLN A 172 4.22 2.75 -35.81
CA GLN A 172 4.69 4.06 -36.29
C GLN A 172 6.21 4.19 -36.27
N PHE A 173 6.89 3.68 -35.25
CA PHE A 173 8.32 3.95 -34.96
C PHE A 173 9.21 2.70 -35.13
N GLY A 174 8.62 1.53 -35.26
CA GLY A 174 9.31 0.24 -35.30
C GLY A 174 9.61 -0.30 -33.87
N SER A 175 9.82 -1.61 -33.78
CA SER A 175 10.25 -2.26 -32.55
C SER A 175 11.77 -2.22 -32.44
N PRO A 176 12.35 -1.80 -31.29
CA PRO A 176 13.77 -1.95 -31.04
C PRO A 176 14.16 -3.44 -31.14
N ARG A 177 15.30 -3.73 -31.76
CA ARG A 177 15.81 -5.09 -31.97
C ARG A 177 16.87 -5.46 -30.93
N GLU A 178 17.55 -4.46 -30.41
CA GLU A 178 18.57 -4.60 -29.38
C GLU A 178 18.55 -3.41 -28.41
N SER A 179 19.24 -3.55 -27.28
CA SER A 179 19.26 -2.50 -26.23
C SER A 179 19.83 -1.16 -26.74
N GLY A 180 20.74 -1.19 -27.73
CA GLY A 180 21.30 0.01 -28.36
C GLY A 180 20.29 0.89 -29.06
N ASP A 181 19.21 0.31 -29.60
CA ASP A 181 18.15 1.02 -30.32
C ASP A 181 17.33 1.93 -29.39
N LEU A 182 17.32 1.64 -28.08
CA LEU A 182 16.57 2.43 -27.09
C LEU A 182 17.05 3.89 -26.99
N LYS A 183 18.28 4.19 -27.40
CA LYS A 183 18.79 5.57 -27.47
C LYS A 183 18.04 6.43 -28.49
N ASN A 184 17.39 5.80 -29.46
CA ASN A 184 16.62 6.46 -30.51
C ASN A 184 15.11 6.49 -30.23
N CYS A 185 14.66 5.85 -29.13
CA CYS A 185 13.25 5.80 -28.75
C CYS A 185 12.84 7.01 -27.89
N ASP A 186 11.61 7.45 -28.05
CA ASP A 186 10.99 8.34 -27.08
C ASP A 186 10.70 7.57 -25.80
N VAL A 187 11.06 8.15 -24.64
CA VAL A 187 11.10 7.45 -23.37
C VAL A 187 10.19 8.10 -22.35
N ILE A 188 9.53 7.27 -21.57
CA ILE A 188 8.72 7.64 -20.42
C ILE A 188 9.52 7.28 -19.16
N ASP A 189 9.80 8.27 -18.30
CA ASP A 189 10.74 8.15 -17.20
C ASP A 189 10.12 8.53 -15.85
N TRP A 190 10.90 8.48 -14.76
CA TRP A 190 10.50 8.90 -13.43
C TRP A 190 10.52 10.43 -13.30
N ALA A 191 9.51 10.98 -12.61
CA ALA A 191 9.43 12.42 -12.31
C ALA A 191 10.34 12.83 -11.15
N ASP A 192 10.44 11.95 -10.15
CA ASP A 192 11.21 12.17 -8.93
C ASP A 192 12.48 11.31 -8.89
N GLU A 193 13.08 11.17 -7.70
CA GLU A 193 14.22 10.30 -7.49
C GLU A 193 13.88 8.85 -7.86
N ARG A 194 14.73 8.28 -8.72
CA ARG A 194 14.55 6.90 -9.18
C ARG A 194 14.94 5.93 -8.07
N PRO A 195 14.14 4.88 -7.81
CA PRO A 195 14.57 3.80 -6.94
C PRO A 195 15.84 3.14 -7.47
N ASP A 196 16.76 2.80 -6.56
CA ASP A 196 18.06 2.18 -6.93
C ASP A 196 17.91 0.67 -7.13
N PHE A 197 17.27 0.25 -8.23
CA PHE A 197 17.18 -1.15 -8.65
C PHE A 197 18.02 -1.43 -9.90
N PRO A 198 18.57 -2.64 -10.07
CA PRO A 198 19.39 -2.99 -11.24
C PRO A 198 18.70 -2.69 -12.58
N ALA A 199 17.44 -3.05 -12.73
CA ALA A 199 16.66 -2.78 -13.95
C ALA A 199 16.55 -1.29 -14.27
N ILE A 200 16.35 -0.44 -13.25
CA ILE A 200 16.21 1.01 -13.42
C ILE A 200 17.56 1.64 -13.77
N ARG A 201 18.66 1.22 -13.12
CA ARG A 201 20.02 1.67 -13.50
C ARG A 201 20.34 1.31 -14.94
N TRP A 202 20.03 0.08 -15.33
CA TRP A 202 20.23 -0.38 -16.71
C TRP A 202 19.42 0.47 -17.71
N PHE A 203 18.14 0.71 -17.44
CA PHE A 203 17.28 1.52 -18.31
C PHE A 203 17.82 2.94 -18.48
N THR A 204 18.29 3.56 -17.40
CA THR A 204 18.92 4.89 -17.45
C THR A 204 20.16 4.94 -18.32
N GLN A 205 20.95 3.86 -18.37
CA GLN A 205 22.16 3.77 -19.20
C GLN A 205 21.84 3.43 -20.66
N ALA A 206 20.76 2.66 -20.88
CA ALA A 206 20.35 2.22 -22.22
C ALA A 206 19.59 3.30 -23.02
N THR A 207 19.04 4.33 -22.35
CA THR A 207 18.23 5.39 -22.96
C THR A 207 18.96 6.73 -23.02
N ASP A 208 18.49 7.65 -23.88
CA ASP A 208 18.99 9.03 -23.94
C ASP A 208 18.06 9.95 -23.16
N ILE A 209 18.57 10.64 -22.14
CA ILE A 209 17.84 11.60 -21.31
C ILE A 209 17.18 12.73 -22.13
N ARG A 210 17.76 13.05 -23.29
CA ARG A 210 17.22 14.08 -24.21
C ARG A 210 15.93 13.66 -24.92
N ARG A 211 15.64 12.36 -24.93
CA ARG A 211 14.43 11.78 -25.53
C ARG A 211 13.36 11.44 -24.49
N VAL A 212 13.52 11.89 -23.24
CA VAL A 212 12.48 11.74 -22.23
C VAL A 212 11.37 12.76 -22.52
N ILE A 213 10.23 12.26 -22.96
CA ILE A 213 9.08 13.08 -23.39
C ILE A 213 8.01 13.23 -22.31
N PHE A 214 8.00 12.33 -21.33
CA PHE A 214 7.05 12.36 -20.21
C PHE A 214 7.69 11.77 -18.95
N ARG A 215 7.29 12.32 -17.79
CA ARG A 215 7.73 11.83 -16.48
C ARG A 215 6.56 11.68 -15.53
N ALA A 216 6.54 10.57 -14.79
CA ALA A 216 5.61 10.33 -13.70
C ALA A 216 6.27 9.47 -12.60
N ASN A 217 5.88 9.67 -11.35
CA ASN A 217 6.36 8.85 -10.22
C ASN A 217 5.58 7.52 -10.09
N SER A 218 4.33 7.46 -10.54
CA SER A 218 3.49 6.27 -10.53
C SER A 218 3.86 5.30 -11.67
N PRO A 219 4.09 4.00 -11.40
CA PRO A 219 4.27 3.00 -12.47
C PRO A 219 3.01 2.83 -13.33
N SER A 220 1.81 3.00 -12.76
CA SER A 220 0.55 2.96 -13.54
C SER A 220 0.47 4.10 -14.54
N ASP A 221 0.87 5.31 -14.15
CA ASP A 221 0.85 6.48 -15.06
C ASP A 221 1.84 6.30 -16.20
N ARG A 222 3.05 5.79 -15.92
CA ARG A 222 4.05 5.54 -16.98
C ARG A 222 3.58 4.47 -17.96
N LEU A 223 3.01 3.36 -17.50
CA LEU A 223 2.46 2.34 -18.38
C LEU A 223 1.22 2.82 -19.13
N THR A 224 0.37 3.65 -18.54
CA THR A 224 -0.76 4.28 -19.20
C THR A 224 -0.30 5.22 -20.32
N ALA A 225 0.76 6.01 -20.10
CA ALA A 225 1.35 6.85 -21.14
C ALA A 225 1.94 6.01 -22.30
N ALA A 226 2.61 4.90 -21.97
CA ALA A 226 3.11 3.96 -22.99
C ALA A 226 1.96 3.36 -23.82
N ARG A 227 0.87 2.95 -23.17
CA ARG A 227 -0.34 2.45 -23.82
C ARG A 227 -0.99 3.49 -24.72
N ALA A 228 -0.93 4.77 -24.34
CA ALA A 228 -1.41 5.88 -25.15
C ALA A 228 -0.51 6.21 -26.37
N GLY A 229 0.58 5.46 -26.58
CA GLY A 229 1.48 5.64 -27.72
C GLY A 229 2.54 6.73 -27.54
N MET A 230 2.77 7.20 -26.31
CA MET A 230 3.74 8.27 -26.09
C MET A 230 5.21 7.81 -26.20
N GLY A 231 5.51 6.52 -25.98
CA GLY A 231 6.90 6.05 -26.02
C GLY A 231 7.10 4.73 -25.29
N VAL A 232 8.37 4.43 -25.00
CA VAL A 232 8.79 3.23 -24.27
C VAL A 232 8.86 3.52 -22.77
N ALA A 233 8.21 2.67 -21.97
CA ALA A 233 8.31 2.73 -20.50
C ALA A 233 8.95 1.46 -19.95
N LEU A 234 9.76 1.61 -18.88
CA LEU A 234 10.12 0.51 -18.01
C LEU A 234 9.06 0.35 -16.92
N GLY A 235 8.48 -0.84 -16.81
CA GLY A 235 7.44 -1.15 -15.83
C GLY A 235 7.58 -2.56 -15.23
N PRO A 236 6.97 -2.82 -14.05
CA PRO A 236 6.91 -4.16 -13.48
C PRO A 236 6.23 -5.14 -14.45
N CYS A 237 6.81 -6.32 -14.65
CA CYS A 237 6.25 -7.37 -15.50
C CYS A 237 4.82 -7.73 -15.10
N LEU A 238 4.59 -7.83 -13.80
CA LEU A 238 3.27 -8.12 -13.23
C LEU A 238 2.17 -7.14 -13.68
N MET A 239 2.54 -5.89 -14.03
CA MET A 239 1.61 -4.86 -14.53
C MET A 239 1.56 -4.84 -16.06
N GLY A 240 2.71 -4.75 -16.70
CA GLY A 240 2.79 -4.54 -18.14
C GLY A 240 2.30 -5.74 -18.96
N ASP A 241 2.59 -6.97 -18.49
CA ASP A 241 2.11 -8.20 -19.17
C ASP A 241 0.61 -8.44 -18.98
N ALA A 242 0.01 -7.86 -17.95
CA ALA A 242 -1.42 -7.95 -17.71
C ALA A 242 -2.24 -6.92 -18.52
N ASP A 243 -1.59 -5.96 -19.17
CA ASP A 243 -2.24 -4.93 -19.98
C ASP A 243 -2.24 -5.33 -21.47
N ALA A 244 -3.41 -5.72 -21.99
CA ALA A 244 -3.58 -6.10 -23.40
C ALA A 244 -3.28 -4.96 -24.41
N GLY A 245 -3.23 -3.71 -23.96
CA GLY A 245 -2.85 -2.55 -24.78
C GLY A 245 -1.34 -2.32 -24.85
N LEU A 246 -0.54 -3.17 -24.20
CA LEU A 246 0.91 -3.08 -24.18
C LEU A 246 1.57 -4.32 -24.80
N VAL A 247 2.68 -4.10 -25.46
CA VAL A 247 3.57 -5.14 -25.98
C VAL A 247 4.89 -5.05 -25.24
N ARG A 248 5.40 -6.17 -24.77
CA ARG A 248 6.74 -6.25 -24.18
C ARG A 248 7.77 -6.21 -25.31
N LEU A 249 8.67 -5.25 -25.25
CA LEU A 249 9.82 -5.09 -26.13
C LEU A 249 11.03 -5.84 -25.56
N LEU A 250 11.87 -6.39 -26.44
CA LEU A 250 13.10 -7.11 -26.07
C LEU A 250 12.83 -8.14 -24.94
N PRO A 251 11.89 -9.09 -25.13
CA PRO A 251 11.43 -9.98 -24.09
C PRO A 251 12.52 -10.93 -23.56
N GLU A 252 13.64 -11.06 -24.25
CA GLU A 252 14.82 -11.82 -23.87
C GLU A 252 15.68 -11.11 -22.79
N LEU A 253 15.46 -9.81 -22.55
CA LEU A 253 16.19 -9.07 -21.55
C LEU A 253 15.70 -9.42 -20.13
N GLU A 254 16.58 -9.95 -19.32
CA GLU A 254 16.30 -10.18 -17.90
C GLU A 254 16.57 -8.90 -17.10
N LEU A 255 15.52 -8.10 -16.92
CA LEU A 255 15.57 -6.86 -16.15
C LEU A 255 15.21 -7.13 -14.68
N VAL A 256 16.21 -7.56 -13.95
CA VAL A 256 16.09 -7.99 -12.55
C VAL A 256 15.63 -6.85 -11.66
N GLY A 257 14.51 -7.06 -10.99
CA GLY A 257 13.93 -6.12 -10.05
C GLY A 257 14.16 -6.49 -8.58
N PRO A 258 13.53 -5.76 -7.65
CA PRO A 258 13.68 -5.97 -6.22
C PRO A 258 12.94 -7.22 -5.72
N GLU A 259 13.40 -7.71 -4.57
CA GLU A 259 12.68 -8.74 -3.82
C GLU A 259 11.40 -8.16 -3.19
N VAL A 260 10.35 -8.98 -3.18
CA VAL A 260 9.08 -8.65 -2.52
C VAL A 260 9.07 -9.31 -1.15
N TRP A 261 8.91 -8.50 -0.12
CA TRP A 261 8.89 -8.90 1.28
C TRP A 261 7.50 -8.72 1.88
N LEU A 262 7.01 -9.75 2.54
CA LEU A 262 5.81 -9.75 3.38
C LEU A 262 6.26 -9.56 4.83
N LEU A 263 5.74 -8.53 5.48
CA LEU A 263 6.16 -8.06 6.80
C LEU A 263 4.96 -8.01 7.74
N VAL A 264 5.17 -8.39 8.99
CA VAL A 264 4.17 -8.33 10.05
C VAL A 264 4.87 -8.11 11.40
N HIS A 265 4.25 -7.35 12.30
CA HIS A 265 4.73 -7.28 13.68
C HIS A 265 4.59 -8.64 14.37
N ARG A 266 5.58 -9.04 15.20
CA ARG A 266 5.59 -10.37 15.82
C ARG A 266 4.33 -10.68 16.62
N GLU A 267 3.83 -9.71 17.36
CA GLU A 267 2.62 -9.86 18.18
C GLU A 267 1.35 -10.03 17.32
N LEU A 268 1.26 -9.33 16.19
CA LEU A 268 0.11 -9.41 15.30
C LEU A 268 0.09 -10.68 14.47
N ALA A 269 1.24 -11.32 14.26
CA ALA A 269 1.36 -12.53 13.45
C ALA A 269 0.57 -13.73 14.01
N GLU A 270 0.27 -13.72 15.31
CA GLU A 270 -0.46 -14.81 15.98
C GLU A 270 -2.00 -14.61 15.90
N LEU A 271 -2.48 -13.41 15.57
CA LEU A 271 -3.90 -13.14 15.44
C LEU A 271 -4.48 -13.91 14.24
N ALA A 272 -5.57 -14.66 14.46
CA ALA A 272 -6.18 -15.52 13.43
C ALA A 272 -6.49 -14.78 12.12
N ARG A 273 -7.07 -13.56 12.21
CA ARG A 273 -7.36 -12.71 11.05
C ARG A 273 -6.13 -12.32 10.25
N VAL A 274 -5.02 -12.00 10.93
CA VAL A 274 -3.76 -11.59 10.31
C VAL A 274 -3.08 -12.78 9.66
N ARG A 275 -3.02 -13.91 10.37
CA ARG A 275 -2.43 -15.17 9.90
C ARG A 275 -3.08 -15.66 8.60
N VAL A 276 -4.41 -15.65 8.53
CA VAL A 276 -5.15 -16.06 7.32
C VAL A 276 -4.78 -15.19 6.12
N VAL A 277 -4.70 -13.88 6.30
CA VAL A 277 -4.31 -12.96 5.21
C VAL A 277 -2.85 -13.19 4.79
N LEU A 278 -1.94 -13.38 5.75
CA LEU A 278 -0.53 -13.70 5.46
C LEU A 278 -0.41 -15.01 4.65
N ASP A 279 -1.17 -16.04 5.01
CA ASP A 279 -1.14 -17.35 4.34
C ASP A 279 -1.69 -17.25 2.91
N VAL A 280 -2.80 -16.52 2.71
CA VAL A 280 -3.38 -16.27 1.38
C VAL A 280 -2.36 -15.52 0.51
N LEU A 281 -1.79 -14.41 0.99
CA LEU A 281 -0.81 -13.65 0.23
C LEU A 281 0.45 -14.47 -0.09
N ALA A 282 0.97 -15.22 0.88
CA ALA A 282 2.16 -16.04 0.66
C ALA A 282 1.91 -17.22 -0.31
N LYS A 283 0.73 -17.83 -0.25
CA LYS A 283 0.32 -18.91 -1.18
C LYS A 283 0.14 -18.39 -2.59
N SER A 284 -0.57 -17.27 -2.74
CA SER A 284 -0.81 -16.63 -4.04
C SER A 284 0.49 -16.14 -4.69
N ALA A 285 1.42 -15.56 -3.92
CA ALA A 285 2.70 -15.13 -4.45
C ALA A 285 3.53 -16.31 -5.00
N ARG A 286 3.44 -17.50 -4.37
CA ARG A 286 4.07 -18.73 -4.90
C ARG A 286 3.44 -19.19 -6.21
N ALA A 287 2.12 -19.13 -6.32
CA ALA A 287 1.40 -19.48 -7.54
C ALA A 287 1.71 -18.50 -8.69
N ASP A 288 1.92 -17.25 -8.36
CA ASP A 288 2.17 -16.14 -9.31
C ASP A 288 3.67 -15.89 -9.58
N MET A 289 4.59 -16.75 -9.14
CA MET A 289 6.05 -16.50 -9.26
C MET A 289 6.48 -16.21 -10.70
N ASP A 290 5.93 -16.91 -11.68
CA ASP A 290 6.26 -16.69 -13.09
C ASP A 290 5.72 -15.37 -13.61
N ARG A 291 4.55 -14.93 -13.15
CA ARG A 291 3.99 -13.60 -13.44
C ARG A 291 4.85 -12.48 -12.87
N PHE A 292 5.32 -12.63 -11.63
CA PHE A 292 6.24 -11.67 -11.01
C PHE A 292 7.56 -11.55 -11.79
N ALA A 293 8.07 -12.68 -12.30
CA ALA A 293 9.32 -12.75 -13.07
C ALA A 293 9.11 -12.46 -14.57
N GLY A 294 7.85 -12.21 -15.02
CA GLY A 294 7.54 -11.99 -16.43
C GLY A 294 7.81 -13.19 -17.33
N ARG A 295 7.72 -14.40 -16.81
CA ARG A 295 7.94 -15.64 -17.57
C ARG A 295 6.65 -16.18 -18.18
N THR A 296 5.50 -15.74 -17.71
CA THR A 296 4.20 -16.14 -18.27
C THR A 296 3.82 -15.18 -19.36
N LYS A 297 3.79 -15.64 -20.62
CA LYS A 297 3.05 -14.94 -21.68
C LYS A 297 1.56 -15.12 -21.36
N LEU A 298 0.85 -14.05 -21.10
CA LEU A 298 -0.60 -14.08 -21.17
C LEU A 298 -0.97 -14.37 -22.62
N SER A 299 -1.53 -15.57 -22.84
CA SER A 299 -2.06 -16.00 -24.12
C SER A 299 -3.29 -15.21 -24.51
#